data_a662dd28b2ea0d707f782e5a058267c7
#
_entry.id   a662dd28b2ea0d707f782e5a058267c7
#
_cell.length_a   1.000
_cell.length_b   1.000
_cell.length_c   1.000
_cell.angle_alpha   90.00
_cell.angle_beta   90.00
_cell.angle_gamma   90.00
#
_symmetry.space_group_name_H-M   'P 1'
#
loop_
_entity.id
_entity.type
_entity.pdbx_description
1 polymer ?
#
loop_
_entity_poly.entity_id
_entity_poly.type
_entity_poly.pdbx_seq_one_letter_code
_entity_poly.pdbx_strand_id
1 'polypeptide(L)'
;MLTRITSLLLVVTVLLLAPDTTRAQDADKDGWISLFNGKNLEGWKIGDAKQGKWKVEDGTIVANGPRSHLFTIGEYKNFEFKAEVMTTPGSNSGIYFHTKYQATGFPSIGHESQVNVTHRDPVKTGSIYGVVKLYKTPAKDNTWWEQHITVRGKNVVVKINGTTVLDYTEPNGTSGGRKFSSGSFALQAHDPKSVTYYRKLRVKPLK
;
A
#
# COMPACT_ATOMS: atom_id res chain seq x y z
N MET A 1 -53.85 -41.47 40.09
CA MET A 1 -53.44 -41.06 38.72
C MET A 1 -52.53 -39.83 38.87
N LEU A 2 -51.19 -40.06 38.94
CA LEU A 2 -50.23 -38.99 39.15
C LEU A 2 -49.66 -38.57 37.78
N THR A 3 -49.94 -37.34 37.37
CA THR A 3 -49.42 -36.74 36.15
C THR A 3 -48.03 -36.19 36.42
N ARG A 4 -47.00 -36.73 35.80
CA ARG A 4 -45.61 -36.22 35.84
C ARG A 4 -45.49 -35.09 34.83
N ILE A 5 -45.17 -33.88 35.34
CA ILE A 5 -44.82 -32.72 34.51
C ILE A 5 -43.30 -32.79 34.27
N THR A 6 -42.88 -32.98 33.03
CA THR A 6 -41.50 -32.96 32.63
C THR A 6 -41.14 -31.52 32.20
N SER A 7 -40.36 -30.82 33.01
CA SER A 7 -39.86 -29.49 32.66
C SER A 7 -38.69 -29.62 31.68
N LEU A 8 -38.84 -29.09 30.47
CA LEU A 8 -37.81 -28.99 29.45
C LEU A 8 -36.97 -27.72 29.70
N LEU A 9 -35.74 -27.91 30.12
CA LEU A 9 -34.78 -26.81 30.32
C LEU A 9 -34.19 -26.39 28.98
N LEU A 10 -34.57 -25.23 28.47
CA LEU A 10 -34.01 -24.66 27.24
C LEU A 10 -32.65 -23.98 27.57
N VAL A 11 -31.54 -24.62 27.22
CA VAL A 11 -30.21 -24.01 27.34
C VAL A 11 -29.99 -23.07 26.16
N VAL A 12 -30.08 -21.76 26.38
CA VAL A 12 -29.76 -20.74 25.41
C VAL A 12 -28.23 -20.51 25.46
N THR A 13 -27.51 -21.03 24.49
CA THR A 13 -26.08 -20.76 24.33
C THR A 13 -25.92 -19.38 23.71
N VAL A 14 -25.57 -18.38 24.49
CA VAL A 14 -25.20 -17.04 24.00
C VAL A 14 -23.79 -17.14 23.44
N LEU A 15 -23.67 -17.11 22.11
CA LEU A 15 -22.40 -16.99 21.41
C LEU A 15 -21.92 -15.53 21.57
N LEU A 16 -21.03 -15.29 22.50
CA LEU A 16 -20.33 -14.01 22.63
C LEU A 16 -19.40 -13.87 21.42
N LEU A 17 -19.84 -13.09 20.43
CA LEU A 17 -18.95 -12.59 19.37
C LEU A 17 -17.95 -11.63 20.04
N ALA A 18 -16.71 -12.08 20.19
CA ALA A 18 -15.61 -11.21 20.59
C ALA A 18 -15.47 -10.08 19.54
N PRO A 19 -15.28 -8.81 19.96
CA PRO A 19 -15.02 -7.76 19.00
C PRO A 19 -13.75 -8.07 18.23
N ASP A 20 -13.85 -8.00 16.90
CA ASP A 20 -12.74 -8.17 15.96
C ASP A 20 -11.79 -6.98 16.14
N THR A 21 -10.89 -7.08 17.11
CA THR A 21 -9.81 -6.13 17.28
C THR A 21 -8.85 -6.37 16.12
N THR A 22 -8.91 -5.52 15.10
CA THR A 22 -7.87 -5.41 14.07
C THR A 22 -6.53 -5.17 14.77
N ARG A 23 -5.84 -6.24 15.06
CA ARG A 23 -4.57 -6.22 15.76
C ARG A 23 -3.54 -5.58 14.83
N ALA A 24 -3.09 -4.37 15.18
CA ALA A 24 -1.90 -3.82 14.58
C ALA A 24 -0.78 -4.87 14.68
N GLN A 25 -0.16 -5.22 13.56
CA GLN A 25 0.93 -6.19 13.59
C GLN A 25 2.06 -5.59 14.43
N ASP A 26 2.56 -6.34 15.41
CA ASP A 26 3.66 -5.90 16.26
C ASP A 26 4.93 -5.71 15.39
N ALA A 27 5.73 -4.71 15.74
CA ALA A 27 7.01 -4.50 15.09
C ALA A 27 7.98 -5.65 15.39
N ASP A 28 8.76 -6.05 14.41
CA ASP A 28 9.87 -6.97 14.60
C ASP A 28 10.99 -6.33 15.46
N LYS A 29 12.03 -7.11 15.80
CA LYS A 29 13.18 -6.66 16.62
C LYS A 29 13.90 -5.44 16.05
N ASP A 30 13.79 -5.21 14.75
CA ASP A 30 14.42 -4.09 14.04
C ASP A 30 13.47 -2.91 13.85
N GLY A 31 12.23 -3.00 14.36
CA GLY A 31 11.19 -1.98 14.33
C GLY A 31 10.36 -1.95 13.04
N TRP A 32 10.41 -3.00 12.20
CA TRP A 32 9.59 -3.12 11.02
C TRP A 32 8.23 -3.73 11.34
N ILE A 33 7.18 -3.11 10.81
CA ILE A 33 5.79 -3.57 10.87
C ILE A 33 5.43 -4.10 9.48
N SER A 34 4.97 -5.35 9.40
CA SER A 34 4.44 -5.88 8.15
C SER A 34 3.08 -5.22 7.84
N LEU A 35 2.90 -4.76 6.61
CA LEU A 35 1.63 -4.19 6.12
C LEU A 35 0.78 -5.21 5.36
N PHE A 36 1.31 -6.40 5.13
CA PHE A 36 0.62 -7.45 4.40
C PHE A 36 0.92 -8.81 5.03
N ASN A 37 -0.11 -9.56 5.35
CA ASN A 37 -0.01 -10.86 6.04
C ASN A 37 0.27 -12.04 5.07
N GLY A 38 0.37 -11.79 3.77
CA GLY A 38 0.59 -12.82 2.74
C GLY A 38 -0.63 -13.66 2.40
N LYS A 39 -1.80 -13.44 3.02
CA LYS A 39 -2.97 -14.30 2.89
C LYS A 39 -4.21 -13.59 2.35
N ASN A 40 -4.45 -12.35 2.78
CA ASN A 40 -5.63 -11.57 2.44
C ASN A 40 -5.36 -10.06 2.52
N LEU A 41 -6.35 -9.24 2.20
CA LEU A 41 -6.26 -7.78 2.23
C LEU A 41 -6.73 -7.18 3.57
N GLU A 42 -6.65 -7.92 4.66
CA GLU A 42 -6.89 -7.39 5.99
C GLU A 42 -5.92 -6.24 6.30
N GLY A 43 -6.42 -5.16 6.90
CA GLY A 43 -5.64 -3.93 7.11
C GLY A 43 -5.58 -2.99 5.90
N TRP A 44 -6.31 -3.33 4.81
CA TRP A 44 -6.37 -2.53 3.60
C TRP A 44 -7.81 -2.13 3.25
N LYS A 45 -7.98 -0.99 2.58
CA LYS A 45 -9.26 -0.46 2.10
C LYS A 45 -9.19 -0.10 0.62
N ILE A 46 -10.11 -0.62 -0.17
CA ILE A 46 -10.15 -0.42 -1.62
C ILE A 46 -10.89 0.88 -1.95
N GLY A 47 -10.25 1.79 -2.72
CA GLY A 47 -10.89 2.87 -3.44
C GLY A 47 -11.25 2.42 -4.86
N ASP A 48 -12.28 3.03 -5.48
CA ASP A 48 -12.86 2.58 -6.76
C ASP A 48 -13.22 1.08 -6.74
N ALA A 49 -13.81 0.61 -5.62
CA ALA A 49 -14.01 -0.81 -5.32
C ALA A 49 -14.83 -1.58 -6.39
N LYS A 50 -15.66 -0.88 -7.17
CA LYS A 50 -16.42 -1.50 -8.27
C LYS A 50 -15.57 -1.83 -9.50
N GLN A 51 -14.39 -1.24 -9.63
CA GLN A 51 -13.53 -1.32 -10.81
C GLN A 51 -12.25 -2.12 -10.56
N GLY A 52 -11.60 -1.92 -9.41
CA GLY A 52 -10.31 -2.54 -9.10
C GLY A 52 -10.40 -4.05 -8.91
N LYS A 53 -9.46 -4.74 -9.53
CA LYS A 53 -9.31 -6.20 -9.41
C LYS A 53 -8.09 -6.50 -8.57
N TRP A 54 -8.26 -6.40 -7.26
CA TRP A 54 -7.24 -6.77 -6.29
C TRP A 54 -7.37 -8.24 -5.91
N LYS A 55 -6.29 -8.97 -5.99
CA LYS A 55 -6.23 -10.38 -5.61
C LYS A 55 -5.04 -10.61 -4.68
N VAL A 56 -5.11 -11.70 -3.92
CA VAL A 56 -3.96 -12.26 -3.23
C VAL A 56 -3.73 -13.66 -3.78
N GLU A 57 -2.56 -13.87 -4.36
CA GLU A 57 -2.14 -15.13 -4.97
C GLU A 57 -0.68 -15.40 -4.53
N ASP A 58 -0.40 -16.60 -4.03
CA ASP A 58 0.95 -17.05 -3.62
C ASP A 58 1.73 -16.04 -2.75
N GLY A 59 1.08 -15.48 -1.72
CA GLY A 59 1.70 -14.51 -0.84
C GLY A 59 1.95 -13.14 -1.47
N THR A 60 1.27 -12.83 -2.55
CA THR A 60 1.47 -11.63 -3.37
C THR A 60 0.16 -10.89 -3.58
N ILE A 61 0.15 -9.57 -3.40
CA ILE A 61 -0.94 -8.70 -3.84
C ILE A 61 -0.77 -8.47 -5.34
N VAL A 62 -1.80 -8.81 -6.12
CA VAL A 62 -1.86 -8.56 -7.56
C VAL A 62 -2.77 -7.36 -7.82
N ALA A 63 -2.20 -6.30 -8.36
CA ALA A 63 -2.89 -5.11 -8.84
C ALA A 63 -3.16 -5.25 -10.35
N ASN A 64 -4.42 -5.36 -10.73
CA ASN A 64 -4.85 -5.46 -12.13
C ASN A 64 -6.19 -4.75 -12.31
N GLY A 65 -6.50 -4.39 -13.55
CA GLY A 65 -7.79 -3.85 -13.94
C GLY A 65 -7.82 -2.33 -14.00
N PRO A 66 -9.01 -1.76 -14.21
CA PRO A 66 -9.20 -0.32 -14.27
C PRO A 66 -8.69 0.38 -13.01
N ARG A 67 -8.49 1.69 -13.10
CA ARG A 67 -8.01 2.52 -11.99
C ARG A 67 -8.68 2.17 -10.66
N SER A 68 -7.86 1.85 -9.68
CA SER A 68 -8.26 1.60 -8.31
C SER A 68 -7.05 1.76 -7.39
N HIS A 69 -7.29 2.02 -6.11
CA HIS A 69 -6.23 2.16 -5.12
C HIS A 69 -6.53 1.31 -3.89
N LEU A 70 -5.49 0.69 -3.33
CA LEU A 70 -5.55 -0.12 -2.14
C LEU A 70 -4.80 0.60 -1.02
N PHE A 71 -5.55 1.18 -0.05
CA PHE A 71 -5.03 2.04 1.02
C PHE A 71 -4.78 1.25 2.30
N THR A 72 -3.66 1.53 3.00
CA THR A 72 -3.46 1.06 4.38
C THR A 72 -4.37 1.82 5.34
N ILE A 73 -4.72 1.20 6.47
CA ILE A 73 -5.50 1.88 7.53
C ILE A 73 -4.59 2.79 8.36
N GLY A 74 -3.33 2.38 8.61
CA GLY A 74 -2.37 3.16 9.39
C GLY A 74 -1.85 4.42 8.69
N GLU A 75 -1.51 5.45 9.48
CA GLU A 75 -0.91 6.69 9.00
C GLU A 75 0.51 6.87 9.54
N TYR A 76 1.39 7.43 8.72
CA TYR A 76 2.82 7.59 9.00
C TYR A 76 3.29 8.98 8.58
N LYS A 77 4.19 9.59 9.36
CA LYS A 77 4.80 10.89 9.07
C LYS A 77 6.25 10.70 8.58
N ASN A 78 7.11 10.25 9.46
CA ASN A 78 8.48 9.86 9.13
C ASN A 78 8.55 8.34 9.10
N PHE A 79 9.17 7.78 8.08
CA PHE A 79 9.20 6.32 7.93
C PHE A 79 10.28 5.85 6.97
N GLU A 80 10.60 4.58 7.07
CA GLU A 80 11.10 3.76 5.97
C GLU A 80 10.00 2.81 5.53
N PHE A 81 9.74 2.75 4.23
CA PHE A 81 8.81 1.80 3.62
C PHE A 81 9.57 0.95 2.62
N LYS A 82 9.32 -0.36 2.64
CA LYS A 82 9.88 -1.30 1.68
C LYS A 82 8.81 -2.19 1.09
N ALA A 83 8.91 -2.46 -0.19
CA ALA A 83 8.14 -3.47 -0.89
C ALA A 83 9.00 -4.16 -1.94
N GLU A 84 8.80 -5.46 -2.13
CA GLU A 84 9.23 -6.12 -3.36
C GLU A 84 8.13 -5.96 -4.41
N VAL A 85 8.50 -5.46 -5.57
CA VAL A 85 7.61 -5.12 -6.68
C VAL A 85 8.06 -5.84 -7.94
N MET A 86 7.10 -6.26 -8.77
CA MET A 86 7.35 -6.77 -10.13
C MET A 86 6.23 -6.28 -11.05
N THR A 87 6.59 -5.83 -12.24
CA THR A 87 5.65 -5.46 -13.30
C THR A 87 5.75 -6.42 -14.48
N THR A 88 4.64 -6.61 -15.20
CA THR A 88 4.70 -7.15 -16.56
C THR A 88 5.05 -6.02 -17.56
N PRO A 89 5.58 -6.33 -18.74
CA PRO A 89 5.87 -5.31 -19.76
C PRO A 89 4.67 -4.41 -20.07
N GLY A 90 4.91 -3.11 -20.17
CA GLY A 90 3.88 -2.12 -20.44
C GLY A 90 2.97 -1.78 -19.26
N SER A 91 3.28 -2.24 -18.04
CA SER A 91 2.50 -1.96 -16.85
C SER A 91 2.88 -0.64 -16.19
N ASN A 92 1.87 0.02 -15.63
CA ASN A 92 1.99 1.22 -14.80
C ASN A 92 1.30 0.99 -13.45
N SER A 93 1.91 1.51 -12.40
CA SER A 93 1.41 1.49 -11.04
C SER A 93 2.10 2.56 -10.21
N GLY A 94 1.83 2.63 -8.89
CA GLY A 94 2.46 3.56 -7.97
C GLY A 94 2.31 3.12 -6.52
N ILE A 95 3.26 3.57 -5.71
CA ILE A 95 3.22 3.46 -4.25
C ILE A 95 3.02 4.87 -3.72
N TYR A 96 1.80 5.14 -3.23
CA TYR A 96 1.47 6.42 -2.60
C TYR A 96 1.89 6.42 -1.14
N PHE A 97 2.28 7.59 -0.64
CA PHE A 97 2.54 7.85 0.77
C PHE A 97 2.06 9.24 1.19
N HIS A 98 1.84 9.47 2.48
CA HIS A 98 1.18 10.67 3.02
C HIS A 98 -0.19 10.92 2.37
N THR A 99 -0.83 9.88 1.86
CA THR A 99 -2.15 10.00 1.24
C THR A 99 -3.26 9.77 2.26
N LYS A 100 -4.49 10.01 1.82
CA LYS A 100 -5.71 9.70 2.60
C LYS A 100 -6.63 8.85 1.76
N TYR A 101 -7.42 8.01 2.44
CA TYR A 101 -8.42 7.23 1.74
C TYR A 101 -9.29 8.14 0.87
N GLN A 102 -9.42 7.75 -0.39
CA GLN A 102 -10.28 8.41 -1.37
C GLN A 102 -11.12 7.33 -2.07
N ALA A 103 -12.45 7.49 -2.00
CA ALA A 103 -13.38 6.47 -2.49
C ALA A 103 -13.32 6.30 -4.00
N THR A 104 -12.98 7.36 -4.73
CA THR A 104 -12.91 7.36 -6.19
C THR A 104 -11.80 8.28 -6.70
N GLY A 105 -11.27 7.99 -7.88
CA GLY A 105 -10.27 8.81 -8.55
C GLY A 105 -8.83 8.57 -8.07
N PHE A 106 -7.89 9.31 -8.65
CA PHE A 106 -6.51 9.30 -8.19
C PHE A 106 -6.37 10.07 -6.88
N PRO A 107 -5.57 9.61 -5.92
CA PRO A 107 -5.35 10.33 -4.67
C PRO A 107 -4.89 11.78 -4.92
N SER A 108 -5.64 12.74 -4.39
CA SER A 108 -5.37 14.18 -4.53
C SER A 108 -4.39 14.70 -3.48
N ILE A 109 -4.17 13.93 -2.40
CA ILE A 109 -3.29 14.25 -1.28
C ILE A 109 -2.16 13.23 -1.23
N GLY A 110 -0.97 13.68 -0.86
CA GLY A 110 0.24 12.88 -0.71
C GLY A 110 1.06 12.80 -2.00
N HIS A 111 1.98 11.87 -2.03
CA HIS A 111 2.94 11.69 -3.11
C HIS A 111 2.85 10.27 -3.66
N GLU A 112 3.22 10.11 -4.92
CA GLU A 112 3.32 8.82 -5.59
C GLU A 112 4.79 8.55 -5.94
N SER A 113 5.35 7.47 -5.39
CA SER A 113 6.59 6.89 -5.89
C SER A 113 6.23 5.96 -7.04
N GLN A 114 6.60 6.38 -8.25
CA GLN A 114 6.22 5.70 -9.51
C GLN A 114 6.69 4.27 -9.59
N VAL A 115 5.87 3.41 -10.20
CA VAL A 115 6.14 2.02 -10.55
C VAL A 115 5.84 1.84 -12.04
N ASN A 116 6.86 1.98 -12.88
CA ASN A 116 6.77 1.92 -14.33
C ASN A 116 8.15 1.60 -14.92
N VAL A 117 8.28 0.48 -15.61
CA VAL A 117 9.51 0.13 -16.33
C VAL A 117 9.36 0.46 -17.81
N THR A 118 8.41 -0.18 -18.50
CA THR A 118 8.25 -0.06 -19.97
C THR A 118 6.92 0.51 -20.43
N HIS A 119 6.04 0.94 -19.50
CA HIS A 119 4.81 1.63 -19.89
C HIS A 119 5.12 2.90 -20.70
N ARG A 120 4.20 3.31 -21.57
CA ARG A 120 4.33 4.48 -22.46
C ARG A 120 4.55 5.82 -21.75
N ASP A 121 4.11 5.96 -20.48
CA ASP A 121 4.43 7.14 -19.67
C ASP A 121 5.94 7.24 -19.52
N PRO A 122 6.56 8.40 -19.85
CA PRO A 122 8.01 8.57 -19.78
C PRO A 122 8.54 8.58 -18.33
N VAL A 123 7.70 8.85 -17.33
CA VAL A 123 8.10 8.92 -15.91
C VAL A 123 8.27 7.49 -15.36
N LYS A 124 9.49 7.16 -14.91
CA LYS A 124 9.89 5.79 -14.56
C LYS A 124 9.94 5.52 -13.06
N THR A 125 9.99 4.23 -12.71
CA THR A 125 10.12 3.73 -11.32
C THR A 125 11.16 4.50 -10.53
N GLY A 126 10.77 4.92 -9.32
CA GLY A 126 11.60 5.71 -8.40
C GLY A 126 11.37 7.21 -8.46
N SER A 127 10.67 7.74 -9.47
CA SER A 127 10.22 9.14 -9.52
C SER A 127 9.26 9.45 -8.37
N ILE A 128 9.19 10.72 -7.98
CA ILE A 128 8.03 11.27 -7.25
C ILE A 128 7.14 11.97 -8.27
N TYR A 129 6.04 11.31 -8.65
CA TYR A 129 5.21 11.71 -9.78
C TYR A 129 4.70 13.15 -9.61
N GLY A 130 4.89 13.95 -10.67
CA GLY A 130 4.52 15.37 -10.66
C GLY A 130 5.45 16.28 -9.86
N VAL A 131 6.50 15.74 -9.20
CA VAL A 131 7.48 16.50 -8.42
C VAL A 131 8.89 16.33 -8.98
N VAL A 132 9.43 15.11 -8.99
CA VAL A 132 10.74 14.78 -9.55
C VAL A 132 10.59 13.64 -10.56
N LYS A 133 10.93 13.91 -11.81
CA LYS A 133 10.78 12.96 -12.93
C LYS A 133 12.11 12.30 -13.25
N LEU A 134 12.14 10.99 -13.18
CA LEU A 134 13.22 10.15 -13.71
C LEU A 134 12.74 9.52 -15.02
N TYR A 135 13.56 9.53 -16.05
CA TYR A 135 13.25 8.96 -17.36
C TYR A 135 13.94 7.61 -17.60
N LYS A 136 14.70 7.14 -16.63
CA LYS A 136 15.36 5.84 -16.59
C LYS A 136 15.20 5.21 -15.21
N THR A 137 15.24 3.88 -15.15
CA THR A 137 15.18 3.13 -13.90
C THR A 137 16.07 1.90 -13.99
N PRO A 138 16.70 1.45 -12.89
CA PRO A 138 17.39 0.16 -12.86
C PRO A 138 16.45 -1.05 -12.71
N ALA A 139 15.16 -0.82 -12.44
CA ALA A 139 14.16 -1.88 -12.38
C ALA A 139 13.95 -2.53 -13.75
N LYS A 140 13.55 -3.80 -13.77
CA LYS A 140 13.26 -4.57 -15.01
C LYS A 140 11.91 -5.27 -14.86
N ASP A 141 11.12 -5.29 -15.95
CA ASP A 141 9.89 -6.08 -16.01
C ASP A 141 10.18 -7.57 -15.78
N ASN A 142 9.18 -8.29 -15.29
CA ASN A 142 9.24 -9.72 -14.96
C ASN A 142 10.36 -10.10 -13.98
N THR A 143 10.85 -9.12 -13.21
CA THR A 143 11.90 -9.31 -12.21
C THR A 143 11.52 -8.59 -10.92
N TRP A 144 11.64 -9.25 -9.78
CA TRP A 144 11.43 -8.63 -8.49
C TRP A 144 12.52 -7.61 -8.18
N TRP A 145 12.13 -6.40 -7.75
CA TRP A 145 13.03 -5.41 -7.17
C TRP A 145 12.50 -4.92 -5.83
N GLU A 146 13.39 -4.52 -4.94
CA GLU A 146 13.01 -3.77 -3.73
C GLU A 146 12.86 -2.29 -4.07
N GLN A 147 11.69 -1.71 -3.80
CA GLN A 147 11.49 -0.27 -3.77
C GLN A 147 11.47 0.18 -2.31
N HIS A 148 12.46 0.99 -1.93
CA HIS A 148 12.66 1.50 -0.59
C HIS A 148 12.47 3.01 -0.59
N ILE A 149 11.50 3.50 0.18
CA ILE A 149 11.15 4.91 0.31
C ILE A 149 11.44 5.32 1.75
N THR A 150 12.31 6.31 1.96
CA THR A 150 12.59 6.89 3.27
C THR A 150 12.11 8.32 3.29
N VAL A 151 11.28 8.68 4.28
CA VAL A 151 10.84 10.06 4.51
C VAL A 151 11.25 10.53 5.89
N ARG A 152 11.93 11.68 5.94
CA ARG A 152 12.32 12.38 7.17
C ARG A 152 12.02 13.88 7.02
N GLY A 153 10.97 14.34 7.70
CA GLY A 153 10.51 15.72 7.57
C GLY A 153 10.14 16.05 6.12
N LYS A 154 10.92 16.92 5.48
CA LYS A 154 10.72 17.35 4.09
C LYS A 154 11.59 16.61 3.08
N ASN A 155 12.43 15.68 3.52
CA ASN A 155 13.30 14.91 2.64
C ASN A 155 12.71 13.55 2.32
N VAL A 156 12.78 13.15 1.05
CA VAL A 156 12.46 11.80 0.57
C VAL A 156 13.64 11.23 -0.21
N VAL A 157 14.02 10.01 0.15
CA VAL A 157 15.01 9.22 -0.58
C VAL A 157 14.32 7.97 -1.13
N VAL A 158 14.50 7.71 -2.42
CA VAL A 158 14.02 6.46 -3.05
C VAL A 158 15.21 5.65 -3.51
N LYS A 159 15.21 4.35 -3.13
CA LYS A 159 16.20 3.38 -3.60
C LYS A 159 15.52 2.24 -4.35
N ILE A 160 16.18 1.77 -5.39
CA ILE A 160 15.80 0.56 -6.13
C ILE A 160 16.95 -0.44 -5.97
N ASN A 161 16.66 -1.61 -5.37
CA ASN A 161 17.66 -2.62 -5.05
C ASN A 161 18.88 -2.04 -4.29
N GLY A 162 18.62 -1.17 -3.29
CA GLY A 162 19.65 -0.54 -2.48
C GLY A 162 20.34 0.67 -3.14
N THR A 163 20.22 0.86 -4.46
CA THR A 163 20.81 2.01 -5.18
C THR A 163 19.88 3.22 -5.06
N THR A 164 20.39 4.34 -4.55
CA THR A 164 19.66 5.62 -4.50
C THR A 164 19.43 6.13 -5.91
N VAL A 165 18.16 6.26 -6.30
CA VAL A 165 17.74 6.80 -7.60
C VAL A 165 17.18 8.22 -7.48
N LEU A 166 16.73 8.60 -6.27
CA LEU A 166 16.21 9.93 -5.99
C LEU A 166 16.54 10.32 -4.54
N ASP A 167 16.97 11.55 -4.36
CA ASP A 167 17.08 12.24 -3.07
C ASP A 167 16.55 13.67 -3.29
N TYR A 168 15.42 13.98 -2.64
CA TYR A 168 14.72 15.24 -2.85
C TYR A 168 14.29 15.85 -1.53
N THR A 169 14.53 17.14 -1.36
CA THR A 169 14.03 17.92 -0.23
C THR A 169 13.00 18.92 -0.72
N GLU A 170 11.80 18.87 -0.15
CA GLU A 170 10.71 19.78 -0.46
C GLU A 170 11.09 21.22 -0.09
N PRO A 171 10.94 22.19 -1.00
CA PRO A 171 11.22 23.61 -0.72
C PRO A 171 10.34 24.18 0.40
N ASN A 172 10.84 25.20 1.06
CA ASN A 172 10.02 25.97 2.00
C ASN A 172 8.89 26.68 1.24
N GLY A 173 7.71 26.76 1.87
CA GLY A 173 6.54 27.39 1.27
C GLY A 173 5.73 26.49 0.35
N THR A 174 6.13 25.23 0.12
CA THR A 174 5.29 24.26 -0.62
C THR A 174 3.92 24.13 0.05
N SER A 175 2.86 24.22 -0.75
CA SER A 175 1.47 24.18 -0.29
C SER A 175 0.63 23.21 -1.12
N GLY A 176 -0.63 23.03 -0.73
CA GLY A 176 -1.57 22.14 -1.42
C GLY A 176 -1.45 20.67 -1.04
N GLY A 177 -2.10 19.80 -1.80
CA GLY A 177 -2.18 18.36 -1.51
C GLY A 177 -0.87 17.59 -1.71
N ARG A 178 0.08 18.15 -2.43
CA ARG A 178 1.40 17.57 -2.75
C ARG A 178 2.52 18.10 -1.86
N LYS A 179 2.24 18.42 -0.59
CA LYS A 179 3.24 18.74 0.41
C LYS A 179 3.51 17.56 1.34
N PHE A 180 4.74 17.44 1.84
CA PHE A 180 5.05 16.43 2.87
C PHE A 180 4.27 16.70 4.16
N SER A 181 3.62 15.67 4.70
CA SER A 181 2.76 15.78 5.87
C SER A 181 2.75 14.47 6.68
N SER A 182 1.63 13.79 6.71
CA SER A 182 1.43 12.44 7.21
C SER A 182 0.24 11.83 6.50
N GLY A 183 0.13 10.52 6.54
CA GLY A 183 -1.00 9.80 5.97
C GLY A 183 -0.69 8.32 5.73
N SER A 184 -1.62 7.67 5.06
CA SER A 184 -1.54 6.26 4.71
C SER A 184 -0.60 6.01 3.52
N PHE A 185 -0.30 4.74 3.28
CA PHE A 185 0.17 4.27 1.98
C PHE A 185 -1.00 3.85 1.10
N ALA A 186 -0.79 3.87 -0.21
CA ALA A 186 -1.67 3.18 -1.13
C ALA A 186 -0.89 2.58 -2.30
N LEU A 187 -1.39 1.45 -2.79
CA LEU A 187 -0.94 0.84 -4.05
C LEU A 187 -1.92 1.21 -5.15
N GLN A 188 -1.45 1.31 -6.40
CA GLN A 188 -2.28 1.66 -7.55
C GLN A 188 -2.46 0.46 -8.48
N ALA A 189 -3.70 0.22 -8.92
CA ALA A 189 -4.03 -0.41 -10.18
C ALA A 189 -4.32 0.72 -11.18
N HIS A 190 -3.54 0.82 -12.25
CA HIS A 190 -3.56 2.01 -13.11
C HIS A 190 -4.56 1.92 -14.26
N ASP A 191 -4.51 0.84 -15.02
CA ASP A 191 -5.32 0.61 -16.20
C ASP A 191 -5.51 -0.91 -16.49
N PRO A 192 -6.47 -1.30 -17.36
CA PRO A 192 -6.80 -2.71 -17.58
C PRO A 192 -5.67 -3.58 -18.14
N LYS A 193 -4.62 -2.98 -18.72
CA LYS A 193 -3.49 -3.72 -19.29
C LYS A 193 -2.33 -3.83 -18.31
N SER A 194 -2.32 -3.04 -17.26
CA SER A 194 -1.26 -3.05 -16.25
C SER A 194 -1.46 -4.18 -15.26
N VAL A 195 -0.40 -4.96 -15.02
CA VAL A 195 -0.34 -5.98 -13.99
C VAL A 195 0.91 -5.76 -13.16
N THR A 196 0.70 -5.51 -11.87
CA THR A 196 1.78 -5.27 -10.91
C THR A 196 1.61 -6.18 -9.70
N TYR A 197 2.69 -6.73 -9.24
CA TYR A 197 2.78 -7.65 -8.11
C TYR A 197 3.52 -6.99 -6.96
N TYR A 198 3.00 -7.14 -5.73
CA TYR A 198 3.58 -6.58 -4.52
C TYR A 198 3.67 -7.65 -3.43
N ARG A 199 4.81 -7.76 -2.76
CA ARG A 199 4.99 -8.61 -1.60
C ARG A 199 5.97 -8.01 -0.61
N LYS A 200 6.06 -8.58 0.60
CA LYS A 200 6.95 -8.13 1.67
C LYS A 200 6.83 -6.63 1.99
N LEU A 201 5.58 -6.12 1.91
CA LEU A 201 5.30 -4.73 2.25
C LEU A 201 5.47 -4.52 3.74
N ARG A 202 6.34 -3.59 4.11
CA ARG A 202 6.63 -3.28 5.50
C ARG A 202 7.01 -1.81 5.69
N VAL A 203 6.74 -1.31 6.88
CA VAL A 203 7.07 0.05 7.29
C VAL A 203 7.82 0.04 8.60
N LYS A 204 8.78 0.95 8.74
CA LYS A 204 9.46 1.27 9.99
C LYS A 204 9.18 2.74 10.30
N PRO A 205 8.32 3.05 11.29
CA PRO A 205 8.12 4.41 11.74
C PRO A 205 9.44 4.99 12.27
N LEU A 206 9.69 6.27 11.93
CA LEU A 206 10.86 7.00 12.39
C LEU A 206 10.42 8.14 13.31
N LYS A 207 11.30 8.51 14.23
CA LYS A 207 11.11 9.65 15.14
C LYS A 207 11.29 10.99 14.41
#